data_006e1eea05339788585c0fcfa95a2a22
#
_entry.id   006e1eea05339788585c0fcfa95a2a22
#
_cell.length_a   1.000
_cell.length_b   1.000
_cell.length_c   1.000
_cell.angle_alpha   90.00
_cell.angle_beta   90.00
_cell.angle_gamma   90.00
#
_symmetry.space_group_name_H-M   'P 1'
#
loop_
_entity.id
_entity.type
_entity.pdbx_description
1 polymer ?
#
loop_
_entity_poly.entity_id
_entity_poly.type
_entity_poly.pdbx_seq_one_letter_code
_entity_poly.pdbx_strand_id
1 'polypeptide(L)'
;HRLPPLADSLDKVDFQTMERGVACEGDECILGLDVGSTTTKAVLLRLSDNRILASIYLRTNGNPVAASRACYASLYEQLGPLAEKIKIPGLGVTGSGRQIAGLHAMTEGIINEIIAHATGALFFDSTVDTIFEIGGQDAKYTYVKDGIPSDYAMNDACSAGTGSFLEEAARESMGVAMEDIADIALRGMNPPNFNDQCAAFISSDIKNAAHEGMSREDIVAGLVYSICMNYSNRVKGNRSMGNNIF
;
A
#
# COMPACT_ATOMS: atom_id res chain seq x y z
N HIS A 1 7.43 -26.39 12.66
CA HIS A 1 6.24 -25.79 13.29
C HIS A 1 5.36 -25.19 12.19
N ARG A 2 4.06 -25.44 12.23
CA ARG A 2 3.10 -24.96 11.25
C ARG A 2 2.32 -23.80 11.83
N LEU A 3 1.94 -22.85 10.97
CA LEU A 3 1.10 -21.70 11.32
C LEU A 3 -0.35 -21.98 10.95
N PRO A 4 -1.32 -21.29 11.55
CA PRO A 4 -2.74 -21.44 11.18
C PRO A 4 -2.99 -20.90 9.75
N PRO A 5 -4.07 -21.32 9.09
CA PRO A 5 -4.48 -20.74 7.81
C PRO A 5 -4.69 -19.22 7.94
N LEU A 6 -4.25 -18.45 6.93
CA LEU A 6 -4.50 -17.00 6.90
C LEU A 6 -6.00 -16.67 6.87
N ALA A 7 -6.79 -17.52 6.23
CA ALA A 7 -8.24 -17.36 6.13
C ALA A 7 -8.93 -17.33 7.52
N ASP A 8 -8.35 -17.96 8.53
CA ASP A 8 -8.88 -17.96 9.91
C ASP A 8 -8.86 -16.58 10.59
N SER A 9 -8.20 -15.61 9.96
CA SER A 9 -8.12 -14.23 10.47
C SER A 9 -8.96 -13.23 9.70
N LEU A 10 -9.67 -13.65 8.64
CA LEU A 10 -10.47 -12.73 7.81
C LEU A 10 -11.63 -12.10 8.58
N ASP A 11 -12.18 -12.79 9.57
CA ASP A 11 -13.25 -12.28 10.44
C ASP A 11 -12.79 -11.14 11.37
N LYS A 12 -11.47 -10.92 11.49
CA LYS A 12 -10.88 -9.85 12.29
C LYS A 12 -10.53 -8.60 11.48
N VAL A 13 -10.78 -8.65 10.17
CA VAL A 13 -10.46 -7.56 9.25
C VAL A 13 -11.74 -6.92 8.74
N ASP A 14 -11.86 -5.61 8.95
CA ASP A 14 -12.91 -4.79 8.35
C ASP A 14 -12.35 -4.11 7.08
N PHE A 15 -12.88 -4.51 5.92
CA PHE A 15 -12.44 -3.98 4.63
C PHE A 15 -13.18 -2.68 4.33
N GLN A 16 -12.48 -1.56 4.46
CA GLN A 16 -13.01 -0.25 4.12
C GLN A 16 -13.06 -0.06 2.61
N THR A 17 -14.22 0.30 2.08
CA THR A 17 -14.45 0.58 0.67
C THR A 17 -15.12 1.94 0.49
N MET A 18 -14.85 2.60 -0.61
CA MET A 18 -15.48 3.86 -0.98
C MET A 18 -16.27 3.68 -2.27
N GLU A 19 -17.55 4.06 -2.24
CA GLU A 19 -18.33 4.15 -3.47
C GLU A 19 -17.76 5.23 -4.39
N ARG A 20 -17.58 4.90 -5.66
CA ARG A 20 -17.22 5.89 -6.67
C ARG A 20 -18.37 6.83 -6.96
N GLY A 21 -18.06 8.11 -7.11
CA GLY A 21 -18.98 9.11 -7.62
C GLY A 21 -19.07 9.05 -9.15
N VAL A 22 -20.16 9.56 -9.67
CA VAL A 22 -20.32 9.83 -11.11
C VAL A 22 -19.99 11.30 -11.34
N ALA A 23 -19.07 11.57 -12.27
CA ALA A 23 -18.68 12.93 -12.62
C ALA A 23 -19.84 13.68 -13.29
N CYS A 24 -20.01 14.95 -12.94
CA CYS A 24 -20.98 15.87 -13.51
C CYS A 24 -20.30 17.17 -13.97
N GLU A 25 -20.91 17.84 -14.96
CA GLU A 25 -20.47 19.15 -15.39
C GLU A 25 -20.52 20.16 -14.22
N GLY A 26 -19.42 20.87 -14.03
CA GLY A 26 -19.30 21.87 -12.96
C GLY A 26 -18.81 21.33 -11.62
N ASP A 27 -18.57 20.03 -11.49
CA ASP A 27 -17.97 19.46 -10.28
C ASP A 27 -16.66 20.17 -9.93
N GLU A 28 -16.48 20.48 -8.66
CA GLU A 28 -15.22 20.99 -8.10
C GLU A 28 -14.48 19.85 -7.38
N CYS A 29 -13.24 19.59 -7.80
CA CYS A 29 -12.47 18.43 -7.38
C CYS A 29 -11.06 18.83 -6.93
N ILE A 30 -10.49 18.03 -6.04
CA ILE A 30 -9.06 18.06 -5.71
C ILE A 30 -8.38 16.85 -6.37
N LEU A 31 -7.26 17.09 -6.98
CA LEU A 31 -6.38 16.05 -7.49
C LEU A 31 -5.37 15.65 -6.39
N GLY A 32 -5.35 14.40 -6.02
CA GLY A 32 -4.36 13.81 -5.13
C GLY A 32 -3.39 12.94 -5.91
N LEU A 33 -2.11 13.09 -5.66
CA LEU A 33 -1.03 12.33 -6.30
C LEU A 33 -0.07 11.76 -5.24
N ASP A 34 0.07 10.45 -5.20
CA ASP A 34 1.08 9.75 -4.40
C ASP A 34 2.16 9.19 -5.32
N VAL A 35 3.35 9.76 -5.25
CA VAL A 35 4.49 9.38 -6.08
C VAL A 35 5.52 8.62 -5.25
N GLY A 36 5.37 7.31 -5.22
CA GLY A 36 6.33 6.42 -4.58
C GLY A 36 7.46 5.99 -5.52
N SER A 37 8.49 5.38 -4.95
CA SER A 37 9.62 4.83 -5.72
C SER A 37 9.20 3.66 -6.61
N THR A 38 8.29 2.81 -6.15
CA THR A 38 7.81 1.63 -6.87
C THR A 38 6.54 1.92 -7.66
N THR A 39 5.59 2.63 -7.06
CA THR A 39 4.26 2.87 -7.64
C THR A 39 3.84 4.32 -7.50
N THR A 40 3.06 4.79 -8.47
CA THR A 40 2.44 6.13 -8.47
C THR A 40 0.93 5.98 -8.58
N LYS A 41 0.19 6.71 -7.77
CA LYS A 41 -1.27 6.67 -7.73
C LYS A 41 -1.81 8.09 -7.85
N ALA A 42 -2.97 8.21 -8.48
CA ALA A 42 -3.70 9.48 -8.52
C ALA A 42 -5.19 9.24 -8.28
N VAL A 43 -5.81 10.20 -7.62
CA VAL A 43 -7.26 10.24 -7.41
C VAL A 43 -7.80 11.62 -7.72
N LEU A 44 -8.99 11.67 -8.30
CA LEU A 44 -9.78 12.89 -8.42
C LEU A 44 -10.94 12.80 -7.43
N LEU A 45 -10.89 13.63 -6.39
CA LEU A 45 -11.86 13.66 -5.30
C LEU A 45 -12.78 14.85 -5.44
N ARG A 46 -14.10 14.61 -5.51
CA ARG A 46 -15.10 15.69 -5.53
C ARG A 46 -15.24 16.31 -4.14
N LEU A 47 -15.19 17.64 -4.08
CA LEU A 47 -15.20 18.38 -2.81
C LEU A 47 -16.54 18.33 -2.08
N SER A 48 -17.66 18.22 -2.81
CA SER A 48 -19.00 18.30 -2.21
C SER A 48 -19.37 17.07 -1.35
N ASP A 49 -18.81 15.89 -1.65
CA ASP A 49 -19.18 14.64 -0.99
C ASP A 49 -18.00 13.71 -0.71
N ASN A 50 -16.77 14.14 -1.00
CA ASN A 50 -15.53 13.38 -0.85
C ASN A 50 -15.52 12.05 -1.64
N ARG A 51 -16.28 11.94 -2.73
CA ARG A 51 -16.28 10.75 -3.57
C ARG A 51 -15.18 10.80 -4.62
N ILE A 52 -14.54 9.66 -4.85
CA ILE A 52 -13.56 9.49 -5.91
C ILE A 52 -14.30 9.36 -7.25
N LEU A 53 -14.03 10.26 -8.18
CA LEU A 53 -14.61 10.26 -9.52
C LEU A 53 -13.77 9.46 -10.51
N ALA A 54 -12.44 9.53 -10.39
CA ALA A 54 -11.49 8.80 -11.20
C ALA A 54 -10.24 8.45 -10.37
N SER A 55 -9.60 7.34 -10.66
CA SER A 55 -8.36 6.93 -9.99
C SER A 55 -7.52 6.03 -10.86
N ILE A 56 -6.22 6.00 -10.59
CA ILE A 56 -5.26 5.15 -11.29
C ILE A 56 -4.13 4.73 -10.37
N TYR A 57 -3.59 3.55 -10.60
CA TYR A 57 -2.45 2.97 -9.90
C TYR A 57 -1.47 2.44 -10.96
N LEU A 58 -0.25 2.98 -11.00
CA LEU A 58 0.77 2.68 -12.01
C LEU A 58 2.10 2.31 -11.36
N ARG A 59 2.97 1.62 -12.11
CA ARG A 59 4.38 1.47 -11.75
C ARG A 59 5.13 2.78 -12.04
N THR A 60 5.98 3.21 -11.11
CA THR A 60 6.80 4.43 -11.28
C THR A 60 7.94 4.22 -12.29
N ASN A 61 8.48 2.99 -12.38
CA ASN A 61 9.54 2.59 -13.31
C ASN A 61 10.76 3.54 -13.29
N GLY A 62 11.14 4.03 -12.10
CA GLY A 62 12.28 4.94 -11.93
C GLY A 62 12.09 6.35 -12.51
N ASN A 63 10.91 6.68 -13.04
CA ASN A 63 10.63 7.99 -13.62
C ASN A 63 9.35 8.60 -13.04
N PRO A 64 9.45 9.31 -11.89
CA PRO A 64 8.28 9.88 -11.21
C PRO A 64 7.54 10.92 -12.05
N VAL A 65 8.23 11.69 -12.90
CA VAL A 65 7.59 12.68 -13.77
C VAL A 65 6.77 12.01 -14.86
N ALA A 66 7.32 11.00 -15.53
CA ALA A 66 6.59 10.25 -16.56
C ALA A 66 5.38 9.51 -15.96
N ALA A 67 5.53 8.91 -14.77
CA ALA A 67 4.44 8.26 -14.07
C ALA A 67 3.34 9.25 -13.67
N SER A 68 3.69 10.43 -13.17
CA SER A 68 2.71 11.50 -12.87
C SER A 68 1.93 11.92 -14.12
N ARG A 69 2.63 12.12 -15.24
CA ARG A 69 1.99 12.46 -16.53
C ARG A 69 1.04 11.38 -17.01
N ALA A 70 1.43 10.11 -16.89
CA ALA A 70 0.58 8.98 -17.24
C ALA A 70 -0.68 8.90 -16.34
N CYS A 71 -0.53 9.24 -15.04
CA CYS A 71 -1.68 9.37 -14.14
C CYS A 71 -2.65 10.45 -14.62
N TYR A 72 -2.16 11.65 -14.95
CA TYR A 72 -3.02 12.75 -15.43
C TYR A 72 -3.74 12.35 -16.73
N ALA A 73 -3.04 11.74 -17.68
CA ALA A 73 -3.63 11.29 -18.93
C ALA A 73 -4.74 10.26 -18.69
N SER A 74 -4.50 9.30 -17.80
CA SER A 74 -5.50 8.28 -17.46
C SER A 74 -6.75 8.87 -16.78
N LEU A 75 -6.58 9.81 -15.85
CA LEU A 75 -7.73 10.49 -15.23
C LEU A 75 -8.54 11.29 -16.24
N TYR A 76 -7.86 11.99 -17.15
CA TYR A 76 -8.49 12.73 -18.23
C TYR A 76 -9.31 11.81 -19.15
N GLU A 77 -8.73 10.65 -19.55
CA GLU A 77 -9.40 9.65 -20.38
C GLU A 77 -10.63 9.06 -19.67
N GLN A 78 -10.53 8.73 -18.38
CA GLN A 78 -11.66 8.20 -17.58
C GLN A 78 -12.84 9.18 -17.52
N LEU A 79 -12.57 10.47 -17.46
CA LEU A 79 -13.59 11.52 -17.42
C LEU A 79 -14.21 11.79 -18.80
N GLY A 80 -13.49 11.49 -19.88
CA GLY A 80 -13.94 11.72 -21.24
C GLY A 80 -14.34 13.19 -21.49
N PRO A 81 -15.52 13.45 -22.10
CA PRO A 81 -15.98 14.82 -22.40
C PRO A 81 -16.18 15.72 -21.18
N LEU A 82 -16.29 15.15 -19.98
CA LEU A 82 -16.43 15.90 -18.74
C LEU A 82 -15.12 16.47 -18.21
N ALA A 83 -13.98 15.98 -18.69
CA ALA A 83 -12.66 16.44 -18.25
C ALA A 83 -12.48 17.97 -18.37
N GLU A 84 -12.98 18.55 -19.48
CA GLU A 84 -12.92 20.00 -19.72
C GLU A 84 -13.99 20.81 -18.95
N LYS A 85 -14.92 20.11 -18.28
CA LYS A 85 -16.07 20.71 -17.61
C LYS A 85 -15.99 20.64 -16.09
N ILE A 86 -14.96 19.97 -15.58
CA ILE A 86 -14.66 19.85 -14.15
C ILE A 86 -13.65 20.91 -13.76
N LYS A 87 -13.80 21.48 -12.57
CA LYS A 87 -12.87 22.44 -11.99
C LYS A 87 -11.94 21.72 -11.02
N ILE A 88 -10.64 21.95 -11.14
CA ILE A 88 -9.62 21.40 -10.23
C ILE A 88 -8.88 22.58 -9.57
N PRO A 89 -9.43 23.16 -8.47
CA PRO A 89 -8.83 24.30 -7.80
C PRO A 89 -7.53 23.98 -7.06
N GLY A 90 -7.20 22.70 -6.86
CA GLY A 90 -5.99 22.31 -6.14
C GLY A 90 -5.49 20.91 -6.45
N LEU A 91 -4.18 20.75 -6.22
CA LEU A 91 -3.47 19.49 -6.36
C LEU A 91 -2.56 19.28 -5.14
N GLY A 92 -2.73 18.15 -4.46
CA GLY A 92 -1.85 17.71 -3.38
C GLY A 92 -0.96 16.56 -3.83
N VAL A 93 0.31 16.62 -3.46
CA VAL A 93 1.31 15.59 -3.80
C VAL A 93 1.96 15.04 -2.55
N THR A 94 2.05 13.72 -2.47
CA THR A 94 2.76 13.00 -1.41
C THR A 94 3.67 11.91 -1.98
N GLY A 95 4.29 11.12 -1.13
CA GLY A 95 5.21 10.05 -1.52
C GLY A 95 6.67 10.47 -1.50
N SER A 96 7.57 9.51 -1.71
CA SER A 96 9.02 9.75 -1.75
C SER A 96 9.43 10.69 -2.90
N GLY A 97 8.70 10.65 -4.02
CA GLY A 97 8.89 11.53 -5.19
C GLY A 97 8.14 12.87 -5.12
N ARG A 98 7.49 13.21 -3.99
CA ARG A 98 6.62 14.39 -3.87
C ARG A 98 7.28 15.71 -4.27
N GLN A 99 8.58 15.88 -4.00
CA GLN A 99 9.28 17.13 -4.32
C GLN A 99 9.39 17.36 -5.83
N ILE A 100 9.86 16.37 -6.57
CA ILE A 100 9.98 16.48 -8.02
C ILE A 100 8.61 16.52 -8.72
N ALA A 101 7.63 15.76 -8.21
CA ALA A 101 6.28 15.76 -8.75
C ALA A 101 5.55 17.08 -8.46
N GLY A 102 5.72 17.66 -7.27
CA GLY A 102 5.18 18.98 -6.91
C GLY A 102 5.77 20.10 -7.77
N LEU A 103 7.08 20.08 -7.99
CA LEU A 103 7.75 21.03 -8.88
C LEU A 103 7.23 20.88 -10.32
N HIS A 104 7.09 19.64 -10.81
CA HIS A 104 6.56 19.39 -12.15
C HIS A 104 5.11 19.87 -12.32
N ALA A 105 4.29 19.67 -11.30
CA ALA A 105 2.88 20.10 -11.29
C ALA A 105 2.70 21.60 -10.93
N MET A 106 3.78 22.29 -10.56
CA MET A 106 3.76 23.69 -10.10
C MET A 106 2.79 23.90 -8.93
N THR A 107 2.76 22.97 -7.98
CA THR A 107 1.93 23.03 -6.78
C THR A 107 2.77 23.24 -5.52
N GLU A 108 2.23 24.02 -4.57
CA GLU A 108 2.76 24.14 -3.21
C GLU A 108 2.16 23.09 -2.26
N GLY A 109 1.16 22.32 -2.71
CA GLY A 109 0.48 21.28 -1.97
C GLY A 109 1.34 20.02 -1.78
N ILE A 110 2.56 20.18 -1.22
CA ILE A 110 3.49 19.06 -0.96
C ILE A 110 3.26 18.57 0.47
N ILE A 111 2.76 17.36 0.61
CA ILE A 111 2.31 16.79 1.89
C ILE A 111 3.23 15.64 2.30
N ASN A 112 3.61 15.62 3.57
CA ASN A 112 4.37 14.50 4.14
C ASN A 112 3.53 13.22 4.12
N GLU A 113 4.15 12.08 3.77
CA GLU A 113 3.46 10.78 3.68
C GLU A 113 2.78 10.35 4.97
N ILE A 114 3.44 10.55 6.13
CA ILE A 114 2.88 10.15 7.43
C ILE A 114 1.59 10.92 7.70
N ILE A 115 1.58 12.22 7.40
CA ILE A 115 0.40 13.06 7.54
C ILE A 115 -0.70 12.65 6.54
N ALA A 116 -0.34 12.37 5.28
CA ALA A 116 -1.28 11.94 4.26
C ALA A 116 -1.94 10.61 4.62
N HIS A 117 -1.17 9.62 5.08
CA HIS A 117 -1.67 8.31 5.49
C HIS A 117 -2.56 8.42 6.74
N ALA A 118 -2.14 9.19 7.75
CA ALA A 118 -2.94 9.40 8.94
C ALA A 118 -4.26 10.09 8.63
N THR A 119 -4.25 11.10 7.77
CA THR A 119 -5.46 11.79 7.33
C THR A 119 -6.41 10.85 6.59
N GLY A 120 -5.87 10.02 5.70
CA GLY A 120 -6.65 9.03 4.97
C GLY A 120 -7.27 7.97 5.89
N ALA A 121 -6.50 7.40 6.80
CA ALA A 121 -6.98 6.40 7.75
C ALA A 121 -8.10 6.96 8.64
N LEU A 122 -7.89 8.16 9.19
CA LEU A 122 -8.87 8.84 10.06
C LEU A 122 -10.14 9.28 9.33
N PHE A 123 -10.07 9.46 8.00
CA PHE A 123 -11.26 9.71 7.19
C PHE A 123 -12.19 8.49 7.16
N PHE A 124 -11.64 7.28 7.06
CA PHE A 124 -12.41 6.04 7.07
C PHE A 124 -12.89 5.65 8.47
N ASP A 125 -12.02 5.79 9.47
CA ASP A 125 -12.34 5.51 10.86
C ASP A 125 -11.59 6.47 11.79
N SER A 126 -12.35 7.40 12.39
CA SER A 126 -11.81 8.42 13.30
C SER A 126 -11.27 7.84 14.63
N THR A 127 -11.49 6.57 14.90
CA THR A 127 -11.02 5.88 16.11
C THR A 127 -9.66 5.20 15.93
N VAL A 128 -9.10 5.22 14.71
CA VAL A 128 -7.79 4.65 14.41
C VAL A 128 -6.71 5.26 15.31
N ASP A 129 -5.95 4.38 15.95
CA ASP A 129 -4.82 4.74 16.82
C ASP A 129 -3.47 4.21 16.33
N THR A 130 -3.49 3.25 15.40
CA THR A 130 -2.29 2.63 14.86
C THR A 130 -2.44 2.41 13.36
N ILE A 131 -1.41 2.75 12.58
CA ILE A 131 -1.39 2.53 11.15
C ILE A 131 -0.21 1.65 10.79
N PHE A 132 -0.48 0.53 10.11
CA PHE A 132 0.52 -0.37 9.55
C PHE A 132 0.53 -0.19 8.04
N GLU A 133 1.56 0.47 7.54
CA GLU A 133 1.76 0.67 6.11
C GLU A 133 2.86 -0.26 5.59
N ILE A 134 2.54 -1.05 4.57
CA ILE A 134 3.51 -1.88 3.86
C ILE A 134 3.51 -1.45 2.40
N GLY A 135 4.45 -0.58 2.05
CA GLY A 135 4.66 -0.14 0.68
C GLY A 135 5.59 -1.07 -0.10
N GLY A 136 5.90 -0.68 -1.34
CA GLY A 136 6.78 -1.45 -2.22
C GLY A 136 8.21 -1.55 -1.70
N GLN A 137 8.83 -0.43 -1.34
CA GLN A 137 10.21 -0.38 -0.81
C GLN A 137 10.27 0.01 0.66
N ASP A 138 9.34 0.86 1.09
CA ASP A 138 9.26 1.36 2.45
C ASP A 138 8.07 0.75 3.16
N ALA A 139 8.26 0.43 4.43
CA ALA A 139 7.20 0.05 5.35
C ALA A 139 7.25 1.01 6.54
N LYS A 140 6.08 1.46 6.99
CA LYS A 140 5.97 2.46 8.04
C LYS A 140 4.99 2.02 9.11
N TYR A 141 5.31 2.36 10.33
CA TYR A 141 4.44 2.29 11.49
C TYR A 141 4.12 3.72 11.92
N THR A 142 2.87 4.01 12.21
CA THR A 142 2.45 5.31 12.77
C THR A 142 1.49 5.07 13.92
N TYR A 143 1.77 5.72 15.06
CA TYR A 143 0.87 5.79 16.20
C TYR A 143 0.16 7.14 16.21
N VAL A 144 -1.16 7.11 16.30
CA VAL A 144 -2.02 8.30 16.27
C VAL A 144 -2.60 8.51 17.66
N LYS A 145 -2.46 9.72 18.17
CA LYS A 145 -3.06 10.14 19.44
C LYS A 145 -3.84 11.44 19.22
N ASP A 146 -5.09 11.45 19.65
CA ASP A 146 -5.99 12.60 19.49
C ASP A 146 -6.08 13.10 18.04
N GLY A 147 -6.08 12.16 17.07
CA GLY A 147 -6.14 12.46 15.64
C GLY A 147 -4.83 12.98 15.01
N ILE A 148 -3.72 12.92 15.74
CA ILE A 148 -2.42 13.45 15.31
C ILE A 148 -1.37 12.34 15.38
N PRO A 149 -0.54 12.13 14.34
CA PRO A 149 0.63 11.26 14.42
C PRO A 149 1.56 11.68 15.55
N SER A 150 1.78 10.81 16.54
CA SER A 150 2.58 11.10 17.73
C SER A 150 3.88 10.31 17.79
N ASP A 151 3.94 9.15 17.12
CA ASP A 151 5.15 8.34 16.96
C ASP A 151 5.12 7.69 15.58
N TYR A 152 6.27 7.49 14.99
CA TYR A 152 6.40 6.79 13.72
C TYR A 152 7.74 6.07 13.60
N ALA A 153 7.77 5.05 12.76
CA ALA A 153 8.98 4.36 12.37
C ALA A 153 8.91 3.94 10.90
N MET A 154 10.07 3.75 10.32
CA MET A 154 10.23 3.20 8.98
C MET A 154 11.19 2.01 9.04
N ASN A 155 11.10 1.12 8.06
CA ASN A 155 12.14 0.12 7.88
C ASN A 155 13.50 0.81 7.62
N ASP A 156 14.55 0.20 8.14
CA ASP A 156 15.93 0.55 7.76
C ASP A 156 16.18 0.18 6.28
N ALA A 157 17.43 0.18 5.85
CA ALA A 157 17.83 -0.14 4.47
C ALA A 157 17.44 -1.56 3.98
N CYS A 158 16.83 -2.39 4.84
CA CYS A 158 16.42 -3.75 4.52
C CYS A 158 14.98 -3.79 4.00
N SER A 159 14.77 -4.35 2.81
CA SER A 159 13.46 -4.55 2.21
C SER A 159 12.60 -5.65 2.87
N ALA A 160 13.15 -6.43 3.80
CA ALA A 160 12.38 -7.43 4.54
C ALA A 160 11.21 -6.76 5.28
N GLY A 161 10.01 -7.25 5.10
CA GLY A 161 8.80 -6.59 5.61
C GLY A 161 8.16 -5.57 4.65
N THR A 162 8.58 -5.55 3.39
CA THR A 162 8.01 -4.69 2.34
C THR A 162 7.36 -5.49 1.21
N GLY A 163 6.53 -4.84 0.40
CA GLY A 163 5.87 -5.47 -0.73
C GLY A 163 6.83 -5.97 -1.80
N SER A 164 7.95 -5.27 -2.05
CA SER A 164 8.97 -5.72 -3.02
C SER A 164 9.62 -7.03 -2.60
N PHE A 165 9.87 -7.22 -1.31
CA PHE A 165 10.37 -8.50 -0.81
C PHE A 165 9.39 -9.65 -1.10
N LEU A 166 8.11 -9.43 -0.84
CA LEU A 166 7.06 -10.42 -1.12
C LEU A 166 6.99 -10.75 -2.62
N GLU A 167 6.91 -9.71 -3.45
CA GLU A 167 6.83 -9.85 -4.89
C GLU A 167 8.03 -10.60 -5.47
N GLU A 168 9.24 -10.21 -5.08
CA GLU A 168 10.48 -10.83 -5.56
C GLU A 168 10.58 -12.29 -5.13
N ALA A 169 10.34 -12.59 -3.85
CA ALA A 169 10.41 -13.96 -3.33
C ALA A 169 9.36 -14.88 -3.98
N ALA A 170 8.13 -14.40 -4.17
CA ALA A 170 7.05 -15.17 -4.79
C ALA A 170 7.34 -15.40 -6.29
N ARG A 171 7.77 -14.38 -7.01
CA ARG A 171 8.05 -14.46 -8.45
C ARG A 171 9.27 -15.32 -8.75
N GLU A 172 10.41 -15.07 -8.08
CA GLU A 172 11.67 -15.75 -8.39
C GLU A 172 11.70 -17.19 -7.93
N SER A 173 11.12 -17.47 -6.77
CA SER A 173 11.17 -18.83 -6.18
C SER A 173 10.01 -19.71 -6.62
N MET A 174 8.87 -19.14 -7.03
CA MET A 174 7.63 -19.88 -7.25
C MET A 174 6.90 -19.50 -8.54
N GLY A 175 7.36 -18.50 -9.29
CA GLY A 175 6.69 -18.01 -10.49
C GLY A 175 5.28 -17.47 -10.23
N VAL A 176 5.05 -16.90 -9.03
CA VAL A 176 3.76 -16.31 -8.63
C VAL A 176 3.78 -14.81 -8.90
N ALA A 177 2.81 -14.31 -9.65
CA ALA A 177 2.63 -12.88 -9.86
C ALA A 177 2.06 -12.21 -8.61
N MET A 178 2.34 -10.91 -8.42
CA MET A 178 1.92 -10.15 -7.23
C MET A 178 0.40 -10.17 -7.04
N GLU A 179 -0.34 -10.03 -8.11
CA GLU A 179 -1.81 -10.04 -8.14
C GLU A 179 -2.44 -11.35 -7.68
N ASP A 180 -1.71 -12.47 -7.80
CA ASP A 180 -2.21 -13.81 -7.46
C ASP A 180 -1.87 -14.20 -6.00
N ILE A 181 -0.98 -13.47 -5.33
CA ILE A 181 -0.44 -13.86 -4.01
C ILE A 181 -1.56 -14.01 -2.98
N ALA A 182 -2.47 -13.06 -2.91
CA ALA A 182 -3.54 -13.06 -1.92
C ALA A 182 -4.45 -14.29 -2.08
N ASP A 183 -4.91 -14.56 -3.29
CA ASP A 183 -5.80 -15.69 -3.59
C ASP A 183 -5.13 -17.05 -3.33
N ILE A 184 -3.84 -17.16 -3.64
CA ILE A 184 -3.08 -18.40 -3.39
C ILE A 184 -2.85 -18.56 -1.89
N ALA A 185 -2.38 -17.52 -1.20
CA ALA A 185 -2.05 -17.58 0.23
C ALA A 185 -3.27 -17.91 1.11
N LEU A 186 -4.44 -17.35 0.79
CA LEU A 186 -5.68 -17.60 1.54
C LEU A 186 -6.17 -19.05 1.42
N ARG A 187 -5.70 -19.83 0.44
CA ARG A 187 -6.00 -21.26 0.32
C ARG A 187 -5.01 -22.17 1.08
N GLY A 188 -3.94 -21.61 1.64
CA GLY A 188 -2.99 -22.37 2.44
C GLY A 188 -3.61 -22.88 3.75
N MET A 189 -3.51 -24.19 3.98
CA MET A 189 -4.10 -24.85 5.14
C MET A 189 -3.09 -25.15 6.26
N ASN A 190 -1.81 -25.28 5.89
CA ASN A 190 -0.73 -25.63 6.81
C ASN A 190 0.55 -24.81 6.52
N PRO A 191 0.51 -23.49 6.63
CA PRO A 191 1.63 -22.62 6.26
C PRO A 191 2.91 -22.97 7.07
N PRO A 192 4.08 -23.09 6.41
CA PRO A 192 5.34 -23.23 7.11
C PRO A 192 5.71 -21.93 7.82
N ASN A 193 6.40 -22.05 8.95
CA ASN A 193 6.96 -20.91 9.63
C ASN A 193 8.39 -20.64 9.11
N PHE A 194 8.53 -19.65 8.24
CA PHE A 194 9.83 -19.19 7.73
C PHE A 194 10.51 -18.18 8.67
N ASN A 195 9.88 -17.85 9.81
CA ASN A 195 10.33 -16.79 10.73
C ASN A 195 10.51 -15.43 10.04
N ASP A 196 11.28 -14.54 10.63
CA ASP A 196 11.65 -13.22 10.11
C ASP A 196 12.92 -13.28 9.25
N GLN A 197 12.93 -14.21 8.27
CA GLN A 197 14.08 -14.43 7.41
C GLN A 197 14.42 -13.21 6.54
N CYS A 198 15.71 -13.05 6.33
CA CYS A 198 16.24 -12.10 5.35
C CYS A 198 15.95 -12.58 3.92
N ALA A 199 15.77 -11.65 2.99
CA ALA A 199 15.55 -11.96 1.58
C ALA A 199 16.58 -12.91 0.97
N ALA A 200 17.84 -12.86 1.42
CA ALA A 200 18.91 -13.73 0.94
C ALA A 200 18.71 -15.22 1.30
N PHE A 201 17.98 -15.50 2.36
CA PHE A 201 17.80 -16.89 2.84
C PHE A 201 16.43 -17.47 2.50
N ILE A 202 15.42 -16.64 2.31
CA ILE A 202 14.02 -17.08 2.10
C ILE A 202 13.88 -18.01 0.89
N SER A 203 14.62 -17.79 -0.20
CA SER A 203 14.55 -18.64 -1.38
C SER A 203 15.06 -20.05 -1.13
N SER A 204 16.01 -20.23 -0.20
CA SER A 204 16.47 -21.55 0.24
C SER A 204 15.38 -22.28 1.05
N ASP A 205 14.73 -21.56 1.96
CA ASP A 205 13.65 -22.12 2.77
C ASP A 205 12.43 -22.51 1.93
N ILE A 206 12.07 -21.70 0.92
CA ILE A 206 11.02 -22.01 -0.06
C ILE A 206 11.36 -23.31 -0.82
N LYS A 207 12.60 -23.45 -1.31
CA LYS A 207 13.04 -24.66 -2.00
C LYS A 207 12.97 -25.90 -1.11
N ASN A 208 13.43 -25.78 0.13
CA ASN A 208 13.37 -26.88 1.09
C ASN A 208 11.91 -27.30 1.36
N ALA A 209 11.01 -26.33 1.58
CA ALA A 209 9.59 -26.59 1.78
C ALA A 209 8.97 -27.31 0.57
N ALA A 210 9.31 -26.89 -0.65
CA ALA A 210 8.86 -27.56 -1.88
C ALA A 210 9.39 -29.00 -1.99
N HIS A 211 10.66 -29.22 -1.65
CA HIS A 211 11.26 -30.57 -1.61
C HIS A 211 10.62 -31.48 -0.56
N GLU A 212 10.15 -30.92 0.55
CA GLU A 212 9.38 -31.64 1.57
C GLU A 212 7.93 -31.94 1.15
N GLY A 213 7.53 -31.54 -0.06
CA GLY A 213 6.20 -31.81 -0.62
C GLY A 213 5.10 -30.89 -0.09
N MET A 214 5.45 -29.70 0.41
CA MET A 214 4.45 -28.70 0.80
C MET A 214 3.74 -28.13 -0.44
N SER A 215 2.46 -27.82 -0.28
CA SER A 215 1.68 -27.22 -1.34
C SER A 215 2.17 -25.80 -1.65
N ARG A 216 1.92 -25.34 -2.88
CA ARG A 216 2.21 -23.97 -3.32
C ARG A 216 1.48 -22.96 -2.45
N GLU A 217 0.23 -23.25 -2.13
CA GLU A 217 -0.63 -22.43 -1.27
C GLU A 217 -0.06 -22.26 0.13
N ASP A 218 0.40 -23.34 0.74
CA ASP A 218 1.02 -23.32 2.06
C ASP A 218 2.31 -22.51 2.06
N ILE A 219 3.16 -22.68 1.05
CA ILE A 219 4.43 -21.95 0.94
C ILE A 219 4.20 -20.45 0.76
N VAL A 220 3.25 -20.05 -0.11
CA VAL A 220 2.92 -18.64 -0.30
C VAL A 220 2.31 -18.03 0.97
N ALA A 221 1.46 -18.77 1.68
CA ALA A 221 0.94 -18.33 2.98
C ALA A 221 2.05 -18.16 4.02
N GLY A 222 3.02 -19.08 4.08
CA GLY A 222 4.20 -18.98 4.94
C GLY A 222 5.07 -17.75 4.62
N LEU A 223 5.18 -17.39 3.34
CA LEU A 223 5.87 -16.18 2.89
C LEU A 223 5.15 -14.90 3.35
N VAL A 224 3.82 -14.85 3.30
CA VAL A 224 3.03 -13.75 3.84
C VAL A 224 3.24 -13.61 5.35
N TYR A 225 3.24 -14.71 6.09
CA TYR A 225 3.58 -14.69 7.52
C TYR A 225 4.98 -14.13 7.79
N SER A 226 5.96 -14.51 6.98
CA SER A 226 7.34 -14.02 7.14
C SER A 226 7.43 -12.50 6.98
N ILE A 227 6.69 -11.91 6.05
CA ILE A 227 6.60 -10.44 5.91
C ILE A 227 6.00 -9.81 7.15
N CYS A 228 4.89 -10.33 7.66
CA CYS A 228 4.25 -9.80 8.87
C CYS A 228 5.20 -9.87 10.08
N MET A 229 5.96 -10.96 10.21
CA MET A 229 6.96 -11.09 11.26
C MET A 229 8.12 -10.10 11.10
N ASN A 230 8.64 -9.94 9.88
CA ASN A 230 9.66 -8.94 9.58
C ASN A 230 9.17 -7.53 9.87
N TYR A 231 7.94 -7.18 9.45
CA TYR A 231 7.35 -5.90 9.76
C TYR A 231 7.24 -5.67 11.27
N SER A 232 6.68 -6.65 11.99
CA SER A 232 6.48 -6.55 13.44
C SER A 232 7.79 -6.38 14.19
N ASN A 233 8.84 -7.11 13.80
CA ASN A 233 10.12 -7.10 14.51
C ASN A 233 11.02 -5.93 14.11
N ARG A 234 11.02 -5.50 12.85
CA ARG A 234 11.98 -4.55 12.29
C ARG A 234 11.42 -3.15 12.04
N VAL A 235 10.12 -3.03 11.78
CA VAL A 235 9.46 -1.75 11.52
C VAL A 235 8.78 -1.26 12.80
N LYS A 236 7.77 -2.00 13.28
CA LYS A 236 7.10 -1.67 14.55
C LYS A 236 8.04 -1.81 15.75
N GLY A 237 8.77 -2.91 15.84
CA GLY A 237 9.65 -3.20 16.98
C GLY A 237 8.87 -3.19 18.30
N ASN A 238 9.48 -2.59 19.32
CA ASN A 238 8.90 -2.49 20.66
C ASN A 238 7.94 -1.31 20.85
N ARG A 239 7.52 -0.64 19.75
CA ARG A 239 6.60 0.51 19.83
C ARG A 239 5.20 0.09 20.24
N SER A 240 4.48 1.03 20.83
CA SER A 240 3.11 0.84 21.26
C SER A 240 2.21 0.45 20.09
N MET A 241 1.23 -0.39 20.36
CA MET A 241 0.16 -0.75 19.45
C MET A 241 -1.14 -0.54 20.19
N GLY A 242 -2.08 0.16 19.57
CA GLY A 242 -3.39 0.38 20.11
C GLY A 242 -4.35 -0.76 19.77
N ASN A 243 -5.64 -0.46 19.79
CA ASN A 243 -6.70 -1.44 19.56
C ASN A 243 -7.36 -1.30 18.19
N ASN A 244 -7.27 -0.11 17.58
CA ASN A 244 -7.90 0.20 16.29
C ASN A 244 -6.79 0.42 15.24
N ILE A 245 -6.47 -0.67 14.53
CA ILE A 245 -5.35 -0.71 13.58
C ILE A 245 -5.91 -0.58 12.15
N PHE A 246 -5.31 0.35 11.38
CA PHE A 246 -5.61 0.56 9.98
C PHE A 246 -4.44 0.13 9.10
#